data_ed869dcc9830111c93336f7bceac7d77
#
_entry.id   ed869dcc9830111c93336f7bceac7d77
#
_cell.length_a   1.000
_cell.length_b   1.000
_cell.length_c   1.000
_cell.angle_alpha   90.00
_cell.angle_beta   90.00
_cell.angle_gamma   90.00
#
_symmetry.space_group_name_H-M   'P 1'
#
loop_
_entity.id
_entity.type
_entity.pdbx_description
1 polymer ?
#
loop_
_entity_poly.entity_id
_entity_poly.type
_entity_poly.pdbx_seq_one_letter_code
_entity_poly.pdbx_strand_id
1 'polypeptide(L)'
;RWDAQNLAEIGARVGTSLSEHLIFPEDASAVVMACSDEEIARLNKDFRGIPQPTNVLSWPSTDLVSDVAGQVPSLAFDPELGDIAMSFETCTGEAEASGIAIADHVTHLLIHASLHLLGYDHIKERDAELMEQIEIYVLAKLGISNPYDINDESQ
;
A
#
# COMPACT_ATOMS: atom_id res chain seq x y z
N ARG A 1 -15.43 -3.18 -10.93
CA ARG A 1 -14.99 -2.07 -11.76
C ARG A 1 -14.63 -0.86 -10.90
N TRP A 2 -13.52 -0.23 -11.22
CA TRP A 2 -13.06 0.92 -10.45
C TRP A 2 -13.97 2.12 -10.61
N ASP A 3 -14.27 2.77 -9.47
CA ASP A 3 -14.83 4.11 -9.43
C ASP A 3 -13.64 5.06 -9.28
N ALA A 4 -13.30 5.76 -10.36
CA ALA A 4 -12.13 6.63 -10.41
C ALA A 4 -12.19 7.75 -9.35
N GLN A 5 -13.38 8.29 -9.10
CA GLN A 5 -13.56 9.35 -8.11
C GLN A 5 -13.29 8.84 -6.69
N ASN A 6 -13.82 7.67 -6.35
CA ASN A 6 -13.57 7.05 -5.06
C ASN A 6 -12.10 6.73 -4.84
N LEU A 7 -11.43 6.21 -5.88
CA LEU A 7 -10.01 5.91 -5.78
C LEU A 7 -9.18 7.18 -5.59
N ALA A 8 -9.53 8.26 -6.28
CA ALA A 8 -8.87 9.54 -6.12
C ALA A 8 -9.05 10.11 -4.71
N GLU A 9 -10.23 9.99 -4.13
CA GLU A 9 -10.51 10.43 -2.76
C GLU A 9 -9.71 9.62 -1.74
N ILE A 10 -9.66 8.30 -1.91
CA ILE A 10 -8.86 7.42 -1.05
C ILE A 10 -7.39 7.80 -1.14
N GLY A 11 -6.89 8.01 -2.35
CA GLY A 11 -5.50 8.43 -2.56
C GLY A 11 -5.16 9.74 -1.88
N ALA A 12 -6.04 10.73 -1.97
CA ALA A 12 -5.85 12.03 -1.32
C ALA A 12 -5.81 11.88 0.20
N ARG A 13 -6.71 11.09 0.78
CA ARG A 13 -6.76 10.85 2.22
C ARG A 13 -5.51 10.13 2.71
N VAL A 14 -5.05 9.12 1.97
CA VAL A 14 -3.83 8.39 2.29
C VAL A 14 -2.63 9.32 2.24
N GLY A 15 -2.49 10.10 1.18
CA GLY A 15 -1.38 11.05 1.03
C GLY A 15 -1.33 12.06 2.17
N THR A 16 -2.44 12.64 2.53
CA THR A 16 -2.53 13.59 3.64
C THR A 16 -2.12 12.94 4.96
N SER A 17 -2.66 11.75 5.24
CA SER A 17 -2.39 11.04 6.47
C SER A 17 -0.92 10.64 6.60
N LEU A 18 -0.32 10.17 5.51
CA LEU A 18 1.11 9.83 5.49
C LEU A 18 1.98 11.07 5.68
N SER A 19 1.63 12.19 5.06
CA SER A 19 2.41 13.43 5.19
C SER A 19 2.38 14.00 6.59
N GLU A 20 1.33 13.71 7.37
CA GLU A 20 1.23 14.12 8.77
C GLU A 20 2.08 13.25 9.69
N HIS A 21 2.38 12.02 9.27
CA HIS A 21 3.10 11.05 10.12
C HIS A 21 4.56 10.84 9.71
N LEU A 22 4.87 10.92 8.41
CA LEU A 22 6.19 10.63 7.87
C LEU A 22 6.78 11.86 7.18
N ILE A 23 8.11 11.85 7.04
CA ILE A 23 8.84 12.93 6.37
C ILE A 23 9.17 12.48 4.94
N PHE A 24 8.71 13.26 3.97
CA PHE A 24 9.06 13.08 2.56
C PHE A 24 8.84 14.42 1.83
N PRO A 25 9.28 14.57 0.56
CA PRO A 25 9.15 15.86 -0.13
C PRO A 25 7.71 16.36 -0.15
N GLU A 26 7.54 17.67 0.05
CA GLU A 26 6.23 18.31 0.14
C GLU A 26 5.41 18.13 -1.13
N ASP A 27 6.08 18.12 -2.29
CA ASP A 27 5.47 17.92 -3.60
C ASP A 27 5.52 16.46 -4.07
N ALA A 28 5.70 15.51 -3.14
CA ALA A 28 5.79 14.10 -3.48
C ALA A 28 4.52 13.60 -4.13
N SER A 29 4.69 12.73 -5.10
CA SER A 29 3.58 12.11 -5.83
C SER A 29 3.89 10.67 -6.18
N ALA A 30 2.83 9.88 -6.37
CA ALA A 30 2.91 8.53 -6.88
C ALA A 30 1.77 8.34 -7.89
N VAL A 31 2.00 7.50 -8.89
CA VAL A 31 0.97 7.15 -9.86
C VAL A 31 0.26 5.88 -9.40
N VAL A 32 -1.06 5.90 -9.37
CA VAL A 32 -1.86 4.71 -9.04
C VAL A 32 -2.61 4.29 -10.29
N MET A 33 -2.30 3.11 -10.80
CA MET A 33 -2.95 2.52 -11.97
C MET A 33 -4.09 1.63 -11.52
N ALA A 34 -5.30 1.94 -11.98
CA ALA A 34 -6.50 1.15 -11.72
C ALA A 34 -6.61 0.04 -12.77
N CYS A 35 -6.40 -1.19 -12.36
CA CYS A 35 -6.28 -2.33 -13.26
C CYS A 35 -7.42 -3.34 -13.10
N SER A 36 -7.62 -4.16 -14.14
CA SER A 36 -8.35 -5.42 -14.05
C SER A 36 -7.37 -6.55 -13.64
N ASP A 37 -7.92 -7.71 -13.29
CA ASP A 37 -7.10 -8.90 -13.02
C ASP A 37 -6.21 -9.27 -14.22
N GLU A 38 -6.74 -9.15 -15.42
CA GLU A 38 -6.00 -9.45 -16.65
C GLU A 38 -4.79 -8.51 -16.81
N GLU A 39 -5.02 -7.22 -16.60
CA GLU A 39 -3.96 -6.22 -16.72
C GLU A 39 -2.87 -6.41 -15.67
N ILE A 40 -3.26 -6.62 -14.41
CA ILE A 40 -2.28 -6.77 -13.33
C ILE A 40 -1.54 -8.10 -13.41
N ALA A 41 -2.18 -9.15 -13.97
CA ALA A 41 -1.49 -10.42 -14.21
C ALA A 41 -0.35 -10.25 -15.21
N ARG A 42 -0.53 -9.43 -16.24
CA ARG A 42 0.54 -9.13 -17.21
C ARG A 42 1.67 -8.34 -16.56
N LEU A 43 1.33 -7.33 -15.75
CA LEU A 43 2.34 -6.56 -15.02
C LEU A 43 3.12 -7.44 -14.03
N ASN A 44 2.42 -8.31 -13.32
CA ASN A 44 3.03 -9.21 -12.36
C ASN A 44 3.96 -10.23 -13.04
N LYS A 45 3.57 -10.74 -14.22
CA LYS A 45 4.41 -11.60 -15.01
C LYS A 45 5.70 -10.91 -15.44
N ASP A 46 5.57 -9.69 -15.99
CA ASP A 46 6.72 -8.94 -16.48
C ASP A 46 7.66 -8.51 -15.36
N PHE A 47 7.11 -8.15 -14.21
CA PHE A 47 7.88 -7.60 -13.10
C PHE A 47 8.43 -8.68 -12.15
N ARG A 48 7.62 -9.69 -11.82
CA ARG A 48 7.97 -10.71 -10.81
C ARG A 48 8.06 -12.13 -11.38
N GLY A 49 7.75 -12.29 -12.65
CA GLY A 49 7.73 -13.62 -13.29
C GLY A 49 6.55 -14.48 -12.90
N ILE A 50 5.52 -13.91 -12.28
CA ILE A 50 4.34 -14.62 -11.79
C ILE A 50 3.14 -14.25 -12.66
N PRO A 51 2.66 -15.15 -13.56
CA PRO A 51 1.56 -14.79 -14.49
C PRO A 51 0.19 -14.95 -13.85
N GLN A 52 -0.02 -14.35 -12.70
CA GLN A 52 -1.26 -14.43 -11.94
C GLN A 52 -1.65 -13.06 -11.42
N PRO A 53 -2.98 -12.80 -11.23
CA PRO A 53 -3.42 -11.56 -10.62
C PRO A 53 -2.93 -11.45 -9.18
N THR A 54 -2.77 -10.21 -8.74
CA THR A 54 -2.46 -9.88 -7.34
C THR A 54 -3.29 -8.64 -6.98
N ASN A 55 -3.32 -8.29 -5.70
CA ASN A 55 -4.09 -7.13 -5.25
C ASN A 55 -3.39 -5.81 -5.59
N VAL A 56 -2.10 -5.70 -5.28
CA VAL A 56 -1.35 -4.47 -5.47
C VAL A 56 0.11 -4.78 -5.83
N LEU A 57 0.67 -3.97 -6.72
CA LEU A 57 2.09 -3.97 -7.06
C LEU A 57 2.62 -2.56 -6.86
N SER A 58 3.89 -2.44 -6.45
CA SER A 58 4.54 -1.15 -6.30
C SER A 58 5.95 -1.18 -6.89
N TRP A 59 6.30 -0.09 -7.56
CA TRP A 59 7.61 0.09 -8.18
C TRP A 59 8.22 1.39 -7.64
N PRO A 60 9.08 1.33 -6.61
CA PRO A 60 9.77 2.53 -6.13
C PRO A 60 10.69 3.09 -7.20
N SER A 61 10.74 4.41 -7.33
CA SER A 61 11.67 5.06 -8.25
C SER A 61 13.11 5.02 -7.73
N THR A 62 13.28 4.88 -6.41
CA THR A 62 14.59 4.83 -5.75
C THR A 62 14.54 3.77 -4.64
N ASP A 63 15.62 3.00 -4.50
CA ASP A 63 15.73 2.04 -3.40
C ASP A 63 16.12 2.77 -2.11
N LEU A 64 15.18 2.86 -1.18
CA LEU A 64 15.36 3.54 0.11
C LEU A 64 15.39 2.57 1.29
N VAL A 65 15.34 1.27 1.05
CA VAL A 65 15.34 0.26 2.10
C VAL A 65 16.60 0.36 2.94
N SER A 66 16.45 0.34 4.28
CA SER A 66 17.60 0.37 5.18
C SER A 66 18.36 -0.94 5.14
N ASP A 67 19.69 -0.86 5.21
CA ASP A 67 20.55 -2.04 5.31
C ASP A 67 20.45 -2.73 6.66
N VAL A 68 19.96 -2.03 7.68
CA VAL A 68 19.80 -2.56 9.04
C VAL A 68 18.33 -2.80 9.34
N ALA A 69 17.99 -4.05 9.66
CA ALA A 69 16.61 -4.44 9.95
C ALA A 69 16.04 -3.64 11.13
N GLY A 70 14.81 -3.17 10.97
CA GLY A 70 14.09 -2.40 12.00
C GLY A 70 14.43 -0.93 12.05
N GLN A 71 15.33 -0.45 11.20
CA GLN A 71 15.63 0.97 11.10
C GLN A 71 14.78 1.67 10.05
N VAL A 72 14.53 2.96 10.26
CA VAL A 72 13.78 3.78 9.32
C VAL A 72 14.55 3.86 8.01
N PRO A 73 13.86 3.73 6.85
CA PRO A 73 14.50 3.90 5.56
C PRO A 73 15.13 5.28 5.38
N SER A 74 16.01 5.39 4.40
CA SER A 74 16.58 6.68 3.98
C SER A 74 15.46 7.61 3.54
N LEU A 75 15.60 8.90 3.78
CA LEU A 75 14.61 9.89 3.36
C LEU A 75 14.58 10.02 1.84
N ALA A 76 13.38 10.06 1.28
CA ALA A 76 13.21 10.33 -0.14
C ALA A 76 13.52 11.81 -0.43
N PHE A 77 14.29 12.07 -1.48
CA PHE A 77 14.45 13.47 -1.98
C PHE A 77 13.80 13.64 -3.35
N ASP A 78 13.57 12.57 -4.08
CA ASP A 78 12.88 12.64 -5.36
C ASP A 78 11.38 12.76 -5.08
N PRO A 79 10.70 13.82 -5.58
CA PRO A 79 9.26 13.94 -5.37
C PRO A 79 8.45 12.87 -6.12
N GLU A 80 9.00 12.26 -7.16
CA GLU A 80 8.36 11.14 -7.84
C GLU A 80 8.71 9.86 -7.09
N LEU A 81 7.79 9.40 -6.25
CA LEU A 81 8.03 8.24 -5.38
C LEU A 81 7.99 6.92 -6.13
N GLY A 82 7.18 6.83 -7.18
CA GLY A 82 7.07 5.63 -7.99
C GLY A 82 5.65 5.35 -8.44
N ASP A 83 5.41 4.09 -8.84
CA ASP A 83 4.15 3.64 -9.42
C ASP A 83 3.53 2.53 -8.59
N ILE A 84 2.19 2.53 -8.54
CA ILE A 84 1.39 1.51 -7.86
C ILE A 84 0.33 1.03 -8.83
N ALA A 85 0.09 -0.28 -8.90
CA ALA A 85 -1.01 -0.87 -9.68
C ALA A 85 -1.89 -1.67 -8.73
N MET A 86 -3.21 -1.54 -8.87
CA MET A 86 -4.17 -2.26 -8.04
C MET A 86 -5.23 -2.92 -8.91
N SER A 87 -5.62 -4.16 -8.59
CA SER A 87 -6.69 -4.86 -9.29
C SER A 87 -8.00 -4.76 -8.53
N PHE A 88 -9.03 -4.28 -9.23
CA PHE A 88 -10.36 -4.16 -8.65
C PHE A 88 -10.94 -5.52 -8.23
N GLU A 89 -10.89 -6.50 -9.12
CA GLU A 89 -11.50 -7.81 -8.88
C GLU A 89 -10.84 -8.53 -7.71
N THR A 90 -9.51 -8.52 -7.64
CA THR A 90 -8.78 -9.14 -6.53
C THR A 90 -9.06 -8.41 -5.22
N CYS A 91 -9.02 -7.08 -5.21
CA CYS A 91 -9.30 -6.30 -4.00
C CYS A 91 -10.73 -6.51 -3.51
N THR A 92 -11.70 -6.54 -4.42
CA THR A 92 -13.11 -6.78 -4.08
C THR A 92 -13.30 -8.17 -3.49
N GLY A 93 -12.71 -9.19 -4.12
CA GLY A 93 -12.80 -10.57 -3.64
C GLY A 93 -12.20 -10.74 -2.25
N GLU A 94 -11.05 -10.12 -2.01
CA GLU A 94 -10.40 -10.16 -0.69
C GLU A 94 -11.24 -9.46 0.37
N ALA A 95 -11.81 -8.30 0.06
CA ALA A 95 -12.64 -7.55 0.99
C ALA A 95 -13.90 -8.35 1.35
N GLU A 96 -14.55 -8.96 0.37
CA GLU A 96 -15.72 -9.80 0.59
C GLU A 96 -15.38 -11.01 1.44
N ALA A 97 -14.26 -11.68 1.15
CA ALA A 97 -13.82 -12.86 1.93
C ALA A 97 -13.51 -12.50 3.38
N SER A 98 -13.02 -11.31 3.64
CA SER A 98 -12.67 -10.85 4.99
C SER A 98 -13.82 -10.14 5.70
N GLY A 99 -14.93 -9.88 5.02
CA GLY A 99 -16.09 -9.19 5.59
C GLY A 99 -15.84 -7.72 5.89
N ILE A 100 -14.96 -7.06 5.14
CA ILE A 100 -14.65 -5.64 5.32
C ILE A 100 -15.09 -4.84 4.09
N ALA A 101 -15.29 -3.53 4.28
CA ALA A 101 -15.66 -2.65 3.18
C ALA A 101 -14.51 -2.58 2.16
N ILE A 102 -14.86 -2.60 0.87
CA ILE A 102 -13.85 -2.49 -0.21
C ILE A 102 -13.03 -1.20 -0.06
N ALA A 103 -13.65 -0.08 0.30
CA ALA A 103 -12.94 1.17 0.49
C ALA A 103 -11.88 1.08 1.60
N ASP A 104 -12.18 0.39 2.69
CA ASP A 104 -11.23 0.21 3.80
C ASP A 104 -10.07 -0.70 3.37
N HIS A 105 -10.37 -1.77 2.64
CA HIS A 105 -9.33 -2.67 2.15
C HIS A 105 -8.41 -1.99 1.15
N VAL A 106 -8.96 -1.24 0.21
CA VAL A 106 -8.17 -0.47 -0.77
C VAL A 106 -7.32 0.58 -0.06
N THR A 107 -7.86 1.26 0.95
CA THR A 107 -7.12 2.23 1.74
C THR A 107 -5.90 1.57 2.41
N HIS A 108 -6.09 0.41 3.03
CA HIS A 108 -5.00 -0.35 3.65
C HIS A 108 -3.93 -0.72 2.63
N LEU A 109 -4.33 -1.29 1.49
CA LEU A 109 -3.38 -1.70 0.46
C LEU A 109 -2.62 -0.51 -0.13
N LEU A 110 -3.29 0.63 -0.28
CA LEU A 110 -2.65 1.82 -0.81
C LEU A 110 -1.63 2.40 0.18
N ILE A 111 -1.93 2.38 1.48
CA ILE A 111 -0.96 2.74 2.52
C ILE A 111 0.25 1.79 2.45
N HIS A 112 -0.01 0.49 2.40
CA HIS A 112 1.03 -0.53 2.33
C HIS A 112 1.95 -0.31 1.11
N ALA A 113 1.37 -0.11 -0.06
CA ALA A 113 2.14 0.14 -1.29
C ALA A 113 2.92 1.45 -1.21
N SER A 114 2.31 2.50 -0.66
CA SER A 114 2.98 3.79 -0.48
C SER A 114 4.18 3.68 0.46
N LEU A 115 4.08 2.90 1.53
CA LEU A 115 5.20 2.64 2.43
C LEU A 115 6.33 1.91 1.70
N HIS A 116 6.01 0.97 0.81
CA HIS A 116 7.03 0.34 -0.03
C HIS A 116 7.75 1.36 -0.90
N LEU A 117 7.03 2.32 -1.48
CA LEU A 117 7.66 3.38 -2.27
C LEU A 117 8.60 4.22 -1.44
N LEU A 118 8.32 4.38 -0.14
CA LEU A 118 9.14 5.14 0.80
C LEU A 118 10.28 4.31 1.41
N GLY A 119 10.39 3.04 1.02
CA GLY A 119 11.51 2.19 1.44
C GLY A 119 11.21 1.22 2.58
N TYR A 120 10.00 1.21 3.10
CA TYR A 120 9.62 0.22 4.11
C TYR A 120 9.40 -1.14 3.43
N ASP A 121 9.71 -2.21 4.15
CA ASP A 121 9.64 -3.56 3.60
C ASP A 121 9.13 -4.52 4.68
N HIS A 122 8.68 -5.70 4.25
CA HIS A 122 8.14 -6.70 5.16
C HIS A 122 8.82 -8.07 5.03
N ILE A 123 9.97 -8.13 4.36
CA ILE A 123 10.73 -9.38 4.20
C ILE A 123 11.39 -9.80 5.51
N LYS A 124 12.06 -8.85 6.19
CA LYS A 124 12.68 -9.10 7.48
C LYS A 124 11.68 -8.83 8.60
N GLU A 125 11.71 -9.63 9.66
CA GLU A 125 10.73 -9.55 10.75
C GLU A 125 10.65 -8.16 11.38
N ARG A 126 11.78 -7.53 11.68
CA ARG A 126 11.79 -6.19 12.28
C ARG A 126 11.30 -5.12 11.34
N ASP A 127 11.59 -5.26 10.05
CA ASP A 127 11.09 -4.36 9.04
C ASP A 127 9.57 -4.51 8.89
N ALA A 128 9.07 -5.75 8.91
CA ALA A 128 7.65 -6.03 8.86
C ALA A 128 6.92 -5.43 10.06
N GLU A 129 7.47 -5.57 11.27
CA GLU A 129 6.89 -4.98 12.48
C GLU A 129 6.80 -3.46 12.38
N LEU A 130 7.87 -2.82 11.94
CA LEU A 130 7.91 -1.36 11.77
C LEU A 130 6.86 -0.90 10.76
N MET A 131 6.79 -1.57 9.62
CA MET A 131 5.84 -1.25 8.57
C MET A 131 4.39 -1.44 9.05
N GLU A 132 4.09 -2.55 9.71
CA GLU A 132 2.76 -2.84 10.24
C GLU A 132 2.34 -1.84 11.30
N GLN A 133 3.24 -1.42 12.18
CA GLN A 133 2.94 -0.41 13.17
C GLN A 133 2.53 0.92 12.53
N ILE A 134 3.21 1.32 11.46
CA ILE A 134 2.87 2.53 10.73
C ILE A 134 1.51 2.37 10.06
N GLU A 135 1.25 1.23 9.41
CA GLU A 135 -0.05 0.95 8.79
C GLU A 135 -1.18 1.06 9.81
N ILE A 136 -1.03 0.42 10.96
CA ILE A 136 -2.04 0.43 12.01
C ILE A 136 -2.30 1.86 12.50
N TYR A 137 -1.26 2.63 12.72
CA TYR A 137 -1.37 4.00 13.21
C TYR A 137 -2.10 4.88 12.19
N VAL A 138 -1.68 4.83 10.94
CA VAL A 138 -2.26 5.65 9.88
C VAL A 138 -3.73 5.25 9.62
N LEU A 139 -4.02 3.96 9.61
CA LEU A 139 -5.39 3.46 9.46
C LEU A 139 -6.29 3.93 10.61
N ALA A 140 -5.79 3.88 11.84
CA ALA A 140 -6.54 4.35 13.00
C ALA A 140 -6.90 5.84 12.87
N LYS A 141 -5.99 6.65 12.35
CA LYS A 141 -6.25 8.06 12.07
C LYS A 141 -7.36 8.27 11.04
N LEU A 142 -7.54 7.32 10.15
CA LEU A 142 -8.60 7.34 9.13
C LEU A 142 -9.89 6.66 9.58
N GLY A 143 -9.92 6.19 10.84
CA GLY A 143 -11.10 5.51 11.39
C GLY A 143 -11.24 4.07 10.96
N ILE A 144 -10.17 3.43 10.52
CA ILE A 144 -10.16 2.05 10.03
C ILE A 144 -9.53 1.15 11.07
N SER A 145 -10.20 0.03 11.36
CA SER A 145 -9.73 -0.95 12.34
C SER A 145 -8.43 -1.63 11.90
N ASN A 146 -7.64 -2.05 12.89
CA ASN A 146 -6.39 -2.76 12.66
C ASN A 146 -6.65 -4.04 11.85
N PRO A 147 -6.11 -4.16 10.62
CA PRO A 147 -6.34 -5.34 9.77
C PRO A 147 -5.63 -6.59 10.29
N TYR A 148 -4.68 -6.42 11.20
CA TYR A 148 -3.90 -7.53 11.76
C TYR A 148 -4.50 -8.11 13.05
N ASP A 149 -5.57 -7.51 13.56
CA ASP A 149 -6.28 -7.97 14.77
C ASP A 149 -7.42 -8.93 14.48
N ILE A 150 -7.59 -9.32 13.24
CA ILE A 150 -8.76 -10.09 12.81
C ILE A 150 -8.87 -11.45 13.54
N ASN A 151 -7.73 -12.05 13.91
CA ASN A 151 -7.70 -13.33 14.61
C ASN A 151 -8.16 -13.20 16.05
N ASP A 152 -7.93 -12.07 16.67
CA ASP A 152 -8.36 -11.82 18.05
C ASP A 152 -9.87 -11.70 18.13
N GLU A 153 -10.50 -11.15 17.13
CA GLU A 153 -11.95 -10.99 17.07
C GLU A 153 -12.66 -12.33 16.88
N SER A 154 -12.02 -13.30 16.26
CA SER A 154 -12.60 -14.61 16.00
C SER A 154 -12.63 -15.49 17.24
N GLN A 155 -12.04 -15.06 18.30
CA GLN A 155 -12.00 -15.76 19.57
C GLN A 155 -13.17 -15.34 20.44
#